data_6469f89e8bd7a4e8bc934f5670cec417
#
_entry.id   6469f89e8bd7a4e8bc934f5670cec417
#
_cell.length_a   1.000
_cell.length_b   1.000
_cell.length_c   1.000
_cell.angle_alpha   90.00
_cell.angle_beta   90.00
_cell.angle_gamma   90.00
#
_symmetry.space_group_name_H-M   'P 1'
#
loop_
_entity.id
_entity.type
_entity.pdbx_description
1 polymer ?
#
loop_
_entity_poly.entity_id
_entity_poly.type
_entity_poly.pdbx_seq_one_letter_code
_entity_poly.pdbx_strand_id
1 'polypeptide(L)'
;MTFTTRGPIVDVEQVRTLSQLDEKALATKQVRDQELAAILRGKDKRILLVIGPCSSDNEEAVIEYAKRLAALQEEVKKHVFIVMRVYTAKPRTNGDGYKGLIHQPDAAGAPDLMAGIKAVRHLHYRVITETGLTTADEMLYPENVSLVDDLVSYMAVGARSVEDQQHRFVASGLSTPAGMKNPTSGNLAVMFNAIYAAQNKQTFLYRSQEVETSGNPLAHAILRGAIHANGKNEPNYHYEHLLEAIAAYEKLGLSNPFIMVDTNHDNSGKQYLEQVRIVRETLLNRDWNEKIKQSVRGFMIESYLEDGRQDQPEVFGKSITDPCLGWDKTEQLIREIYSHLEK
;
A
#
# COMPACT_ATOMS: atom_id res chain seq x y z
N MET A 1 21.47 27.77 9.35
CA MET A 1 20.24 27.00 9.08
C MET A 1 19.07 27.98 9.04
N THR A 2 18.17 27.82 8.08
CA THR A 2 17.01 28.71 7.84
C THR A 2 15.68 28.08 8.25
N PHE A 3 15.72 27.07 9.14
CA PHE A 3 14.50 26.49 9.69
C PHE A 3 13.85 27.41 10.71
N THR A 4 12.54 27.61 10.57
CA THR A 4 11.75 28.30 11.61
C THR A 4 10.92 27.26 12.32
N THR A 5 11.17 27.02 13.59
CA THR A 5 10.37 26.12 14.43
C THR A 5 9.02 26.74 14.72
N ARG A 6 7.92 26.05 14.38
CA ARG A 6 6.54 26.49 14.66
C ARG A 6 5.98 25.94 15.98
N GLY A 7 6.74 25.08 16.67
CA GLY A 7 6.38 24.45 17.93
C GLY A 7 6.52 22.95 17.89
N PRO A 8 6.40 22.25 19.02
CA PRO A 8 6.35 20.79 19.05
C PRO A 8 5.06 20.29 18.42
N ILE A 9 5.15 19.21 17.66
CA ILE A 9 3.99 18.40 17.29
C ILE A 9 3.60 17.58 18.53
N VAL A 10 2.32 17.27 18.68
CA VAL A 10 1.76 16.51 19.81
C VAL A 10 2.51 15.20 20.01
N ASP A 11 2.67 14.81 21.28
CA ASP A 11 3.19 13.50 21.68
C ASP A 11 2.38 12.36 21.00
N VAL A 12 3.09 11.35 20.51
CA VAL A 12 2.51 10.17 19.84
C VAL A 12 1.46 9.49 20.71
N GLU A 13 1.71 9.35 22.01
CA GLU A 13 0.75 8.71 22.92
C GLU A 13 -0.54 9.54 23.06
N GLN A 14 -0.45 10.85 23.09
CA GLN A 14 -1.63 11.73 23.07
C GLN A 14 -2.41 11.61 21.75
N VAL A 15 -1.69 11.50 20.62
CA VAL A 15 -2.34 11.31 19.31
C VAL A 15 -3.06 9.97 19.25
N ARG A 16 -2.49 8.90 19.78
CA ARG A 16 -3.11 7.57 19.81
C ARG A 16 -4.43 7.55 20.59
N THR A 17 -4.55 8.33 21.66
CA THR A 17 -5.82 8.39 22.42
C THR A 17 -6.97 9.04 21.65
N LEU A 18 -6.71 9.81 20.59
CA LEU A 18 -7.74 10.47 19.80
C LEU A 18 -8.59 9.50 18.95
N SER A 19 -8.04 8.35 18.61
CA SER A 19 -8.69 7.34 17.76
C SER A 19 -8.25 5.95 18.20
N GLN A 20 -8.66 5.54 19.39
CA GLN A 20 -8.34 4.23 19.96
C GLN A 20 -9.44 3.23 19.60
N LEU A 21 -9.02 2.07 19.06
CA LEU A 21 -9.97 0.99 18.75
C LEU A 21 -10.57 0.42 20.03
N ASP A 22 -11.87 0.16 20.01
CA ASP A 22 -12.53 -0.60 21.06
C ASP A 22 -12.09 -2.10 21.00
N GLU A 23 -12.46 -2.86 22.02
CA GLU A 23 -12.08 -4.28 22.14
C GLU A 23 -12.54 -5.10 20.92
N LYS A 24 -13.73 -4.82 20.39
CA LYS A 24 -14.29 -5.55 19.24
C LYS A 24 -13.52 -5.24 17.96
N ALA A 25 -13.29 -3.98 17.67
CA ALA A 25 -12.54 -3.54 16.49
C ALA A 25 -11.08 -4.03 16.55
N LEU A 26 -10.46 -3.97 17.72
CA LEU A 26 -9.10 -4.48 17.95
C LEU A 26 -9.03 -6.00 17.71
N ALA A 27 -9.96 -6.77 18.26
CA ALA A 27 -10.02 -8.23 18.04
C ALA A 27 -10.22 -8.56 16.55
N THR A 28 -11.12 -7.83 15.86
CA THR A 28 -11.32 -8.01 14.41
C THR A 28 -10.05 -7.72 13.62
N LYS A 29 -9.38 -6.59 13.92
CA LYS A 29 -8.10 -6.25 13.29
C LYS A 29 -7.04 -7.32 13.52
N GLN A 30 -6.88 -7.79 14.76
CA GLN A 30 -5.88 -8.82 15.10
C GLN A 30 -6.10 -10.12 14.32
N VAL A 31 -7.34 -10.57 14.17
CA VAL A 31 -7.67 -11.75 13.35
C VAL A 31 -7.27 -11.51 11.90
N ARG A 32 -7.63 -10.37 11.33
CA ARG A 32 -7.29 -10.05 9.95
C ARG A 32 -5.78 -9.88 9.73
N ASP A 33 -5.06 -9.33 10.70
CA ASP A 33 -3.59 -9.22 10.64
C ASP A 33 -2.92 -10.61 10.62
N GLN A 34 -3.47 -11.57 11.38
CA GLN A 34 -2.99 -12.97 11.36
C GLN A 34 -3.29 -13.65 10.03
N GLU A 35 -4.48 -13.44 9.45
CA GLU A 35 -4.84 -13.93 8.11
C GLU A 35 -3.94 -13.34 7.03
N LEU A 36 -3.71 -12.03 7.05
CA LEU A 36 -2.79 -11.35 6.14
C LEU A 36 -1.38 -11.94 6.22
N ALA A 37 -0.86 -12.12 7.43
CA ALA A 37 0.44 -12.75 7.64
C ALA A 37 0.48 -14.21 7.13
N ALA A 38 -0.61 -14.96 7.27
CA ALA A 38 -0.72 -16.34 6.74
C ALA A 38 -0.70 -16.36 5.21
N ILE A 39 -1.37 -15.40 4.55
CA ILE A 39 -1.35 -15.24 3.09
C ILE A 39 0.08 -14.93 2.62
N LEU A 40 0.76 -13.98 3.25
CA LEU A 40 2.13 -13.61 2.89
C LEU A 40 3.12 -14.78 3.07
N ARG A 41 2.93 -15.61 4.10
CA ARG A 41 3.73 -16.83 4.31
C ARG A 41 3.33 -18.00 3.42
N GLY A 42 2.30 -17.89 2.58
CA GLY A 42 1.78 -18.95 1.73
C GLY A 42 1.03 -20.07 2.46
N LYS A 43 0.70 -19.87 3.72
CA LYS A 43 -0.12 -20.79 4.51
C LYS A 43 -1.61 -20.68 4.16
N ASP A 44 -2.05 -19.50 3.80
CA ASP A 44 -3.36 -19.20 3.24
C ASP A 44 -3.21 -18.94 1.73
N LYS A 45 -4.08 -19.53 0.92
CA LYS A 45 -4.00 -19.50 -0.56
C LYS A 45 -4.80 -18.39 -1.21
N ARG A 46 -5.51 -17.58 -0.41
CA ARG A 46 -6.25 -16.42 -0.93
C ARG A 46 -5.32 -15.44 -1.63
N ILE A 47 -5.86 -14.74 -2.61
CA ILE A 47 -5.19 -13.62 -3.27
C ILE A 47 -5.39 -12.36 -2.42
N LEU A 48 -4.30 -11.66 -2.15
CA LEU A 48 -4.32 -10.38 -1.47
C LEU A 48 -4.63 -9.25 -2.46
N LEU A 49 -5.64 -8.44 -2.16
CA LEU A 49 -5.89 -7.18 -2.85
C LEU A 49 -5.65 -6.00 -1.90
N VAL A 50 -4.64 -5.20 -2.19
CA VAL A 50 -4.45 -3.88 -1.58
C VAL A 50 -5.09 -2.87 -2.53
N ILE A 51 -6.33 -2.43 -2.25
CA ILE A 51 -7.16 -1.71 -3.20
C ILE A 51 -7.83 -0.48 -2.58
N GLY A 52 -7.84 0.63 -3.30
CA GLY A 52 -8.46 1.88 -2.90
C GLY A 52 -7.90 3.08 -3.66
N PRO A 53 -8.27 4.31 -3.29
CA PRO A 53 -7.89 5.52 -4.01
C PRO A 53 -6.37 5.73 -4.06
N CYS A 54 -5.93 6.46 -5.09
CA CYS A 54 -4.53 6.88 -5.23
C CYS A 54 -4.09 7.74 -4.05
N SER A 55 -4.98 8.63 -3.57
CA SER A 55 -4.84 9.40 -2.33
C SER A 55 -6.19 9.53 -1.64
N SER A 56 -6.18 9.49 -0.31
CA SER A 56 -7.37 9.64 0.53
C SER A 56 -7.60 11.13 0.81
N ASP A 57 -8.21 11.82 -0.14
CA ASP A 57 -8.40 13.28 -0.13
C ASP A 57 -9.75 13.74 0.46
N ASN A 58 -10.74 12.84 0.47
CA ASN A 58 -12.09 13.10 0.96
C ASN A 58 -12.55 11.96 1.85
N GLU A 59 -12.68 12.22 3.14
CA GLU A 59 -13.00 11.22 4.16
C GLU A 59 -14.31 10.48 3.86
N GLU A 60 -15.40 11.20 3.55
CA GLU A 60 -16.71 10.58 3.33
C GLU A 60 -16.73 9.71 2.08
N ALA A 61 -16.04 10.12 1.01
CA ALA A 61 -15.91 9.31 -0.19
C ALA A 61 -15.07 8.04 0.06
N VAL A 62 -14.02 8.13 0.87
CA VAL A 62 -13.21 6.97 1.26
C VAL A 62 -14.04 5.99 2.10
N ILE A 63 -14.85 6.48 3.03
CA ILE A 63 -15.73 5.64 3.86
C ILE A 63 -16.83 4.99 3.02
N GLU A 64 -17.46 5.72 2.12
CA GLU A 64 -18.45 5.14 1.19
C GLU A 64 -17.82 4.01 0.34
N TYR A 65 -16.63 4.25 -0.20
CA TYR A 65 -15.89 3.24 -0.95
C TYR A 65 -15.54 2.02 -0.07
N ALA A 66 -15.08 2.24 1.15
CA ALA A 66 -14.75 1.18 2.11
C ALA A 66 -15.98 0.31 2.46
N LYS A 67 -17.15 0.92 2.64
CA LYS A 67 -18.42 0.19 2.90
C LYS A 67 -18.79 -0.73 1.74
N ARG A 68 -18.65 -0.28 0.50
CA ARG A 68 -18.87 -1.11 -0.70
C ARG A 68 -17.86 -2.26 -0.76
N LEU A 69 -16.57 -1.99 -0.51
CA LEU A 69 -15.54 -3.04 -0.45
C LEU A 69 -15.81 -4.07 0.66
N ALA A 70 -16.27 -3.64 1.81
CA ALA A 70 -16.58 -4.54 2.92
C ALA A 70 -17.73 -5.49 2.57
N ALA A 71 -18.79 -4.99 1.93
CA ALA A 71 -19.88 -5.82 1.45
C ALA A 71 -19.38 -6.86 0.44
N LEU A 72 -18.56 -6.43 -0.53
CA LEU A 72 -18.00 -7.32 -1.54
C LEU A 72 -16.99 -8.33 -0.94
N GLN A 73 -16.21 -7.93 0.09
CA GLN A 73 -15.29 -8.85 0.80
C GLN A 73 -16.04 -10.06 1.36
N GLU A 74 -17.23 -9.88 1.92
CA GLU A 74 -18.01 -10.99 2.48
C GLU A 74 -18.42 -12.01 1.40
N GLU A 75 -18.67 -11.55 0.18
CA GLU A 75 -19.03 -12.41 -0.94
C GLU A 75 -17.82 -13.19 -1.50
N VAL A 76 -16.62 -12.55 -1.51
CA VAL A 76 -15.42 -13.11 -2.14
C VAL A 76 -14.39 -13.69 -1.17
N LYS A 77 -14.67 -13.67 0.14
CA LYS A 77 -13.71 -14.00 1.22
C LYS A 77 -13.09 -15.39 1.14
N LYS A 78 -13.72 -16.32 0.42
CA LYS A 78 -13.21 -17.69 0.25
C LYS A 78 -11.87 -17.73 -0.52
N HIS A 79 -11.70 -16.85 -1.51
CA HIS A 79 -10.54 -16.84 -2.40
C HIS A 79 -9.79 -15.49 -2.44
N VAL A 80 -10.41 -14.42 -1.96
CA VAL A 80 -9.87 -13.06 -2.01
C VAL A 80 -9.84 -12.46 -0.61
N PHE A 81 -8.73 -11.82 -0.27
CA PHE A 81 -8.54 -11.05 0.96
C PHE A 81 -8.27 -9.58 0.62
N ILE A 82 -9.14 -8.68 1.06
CA ILE A 82 -9.05 -7.25 0.76
C ILE A 82 -8.46 -6.49 1.94
N VAL A 83 -7.44 -5.69 1.67
CA VAL A 83 -6.92 -4.63 2.55
C VAL A 83 -7.22 -3.29 1.89
N MET A 84 -7.93 -2.42 2.60
CA MET A 84 -8.30 -1.11 2.08
C MET A 84 -7.07 -0.21 1.98
N ARG A 85 -6.79 0.29 0.78
CA ARG A 85 -5.74 1.29 0.55
C ARG A 85 -6.22 2.66 1.02
N VAL A 86 -5.60 3.19 2.08
CA VAL A 86 -5.86 4.50 2.67
C VAL A 86 -4.53 5.28 2.67
N TYR A 87 -4.10 5.72 1.48
CA TYR A 87 -2.84 6.43 1.35
C TYR A 87 -3.01 7.90 1.73
N THR A 88 -2.40 8.28 2.84
CA THR A 88 -2.59 9.57 3.49
C THR A 88 -1.48 10.59 3.20
N ALA A 89 -0.37 10.15 2.63
CA ALA A 89 0.71 10.99 2.15
C ALA A 89 0.91 10.80 0.64
N LYS A 90 1.29 11.88 -0.07
CA LYS A 90 1.52 11.82 -1.53
C LYS A 90 2.89 12.38 -1.87
N PRO A 91 3.82 11.56 -2.42
CA PRO A 91 5.13 12.04 -2.85
C PRO A 91 4.99 12.97 -4.06
N ARG A 92 5.67 14.12 -4.01
CA ARG A 92 5.74 15.10 -5.10
C ARG A 92 7.19 15.38 -5.46
N THR A 93 7.59 15.06 -6.68
CA THR A 93 8.98 15.16 -7.12
C THR A 93 9.54 16.57 -7.03
N ASN A 94 8.72 17.59 -7.37
CA ASN A 94 9.08 19.01 -7.30
C ASN A 94 8.48 19.75 -6.10
N GLY A 95 7.75 19.04 -5.23
CA GLY A 95 7.10 19.65 -4.07
C GLY A 95 5.77 20.34 -4.35
N ASP A 96 5.30 20.40 -5.60
CA ASP A 96 4.05 21.06 -5.99
C ASP A 96 2.83 20.13 -5.92
N GLY A 97 1.65 20.73 -5.75
CA GLY A 97 0.35 20.04 -5.73
C GLY A 97 0.00 19.43 -4.36
N TYR A 98 -1.12 18.70 -4.32
CA TYR A 98 -1.64 18.06 -3.12
C TYR A 98 -0.66 17.04 -2.53
N LYS A 99 -0.27 17.23 -1.27
CA LYS A 99 0.75 16.44 -0.56
C LYS A 99 0.17 15.32 0.32
N GLY A 100 -1.13 15.11 0.24
CA GLY A 100 -1.85 14.10 1.02
C GLY A 100 -2.51 14.67 2.27
N LEU A 101 -3.42 13.90 2.84
CA LEU A 101 -4.25 14.24 4.00
C LEU A 101 -3.43 14.71 5.20
N ILE A 102 -2.25 14.10 5.43
CA ILE A 102 -1.38 14.45 6.56
C ILE A 102 -0.85 15.90 6.50
N HIS A 103 -0.69 16.47 5.32
CA HIS A 103 -0.22 17.83 5.13
C HIS A 103 -1.36 18.83 4.90
N GLN A 104 -2.40 18.37 4.19
CA GLN A 104 -3.51 19.19 3.70
C GLN A 104 -4.82 18.43 3.93
N PRO A 105 -5.36 18.45 5.18
CA PRO A 105 -6.64 17.81 5.50
C PRO A 105 -7.81 18.43 4.70
N ASP A 106 -7.70 19.71 4.35
CA ASP A 106 -8.47 20.35 3.29
C ASP A 106 -7.59 20.42 2.03
N ALA A 107 -7.94 19.69 0.98
CA ALA A 107 -7.16 19.62 -0.25
C ALA A 107 -6.99 20.98 -0.96
N ALA A 108 -7.90 21.94 -0.73
CA ALA A 108 -7.85 23.31 -1.22
C ALA A 108 -7.21 24.29 -0.22
N GLY A 109 -6.98 23.84 1.03
CA GLY A 109 -6.51 24.68 2.13
C GLY A 109 -4.98 24.79 2.23
N ALA A 110 -4.54 25.64 3.15
CA ALA A 110 -3.14 25.74 3.54
C ALA A 110 -2.68 24.49 4.33
N PRO A 111 -1.38 24.15 4.34
CA PRO A 111 -0.87 23.03 5.12
C PRO A 111 -1.11 23.21 6.63
N ASP A 112 -1.70 22.19 7.26
CA ASP A 112 -1.91 22.07 8.70
C ASP A 112 -1.57 20.65 9.16
N LEU A 113 -0.34 20.46 9.64
CA LEU A 113 0.15 19.13 10.04
C LEU A 113 -0.60 18.56 11.25
N MET A 114 -1.02 19.42 12.20
CA MET A 114 -1.72 18.94 13.39
C MET A 114 -3.14 18.45 13.06
N ALA A 115 -3.87 19.24 12.28
CA ALA A 115 -5.18 18.82 11.77
C ALA A 115 -5.03 17.58 10.87
N GLY A 116 -3.97 17.55 10.03
CA GLY A 116 -3.66 16.40 9.16
C GLY A 116 -3.40 15.11 9.94
N ILE A 117 -2.61 15.12 10.99
CA ILE A 117 -2.34 13.95 11.85
C ILE A 117 -3.66 13.42 12.45
N LYS A 118 -4.51 14.30 12.95
CA LYS A 118 -5.82 13.91 13.50
C LYS A 118 -6.71 13.29 12.41
N ALA A 119 -6.77 13.91 11.24
CA ALA A 119 -7.57 13.43 10.12
C ALA A 119 -7.10 12.05 9.63
N VAL A 120 -5.78 11.84 9.51
CA VAL A 120 -5.19 10.54 9.13
C VAL A 120 -5.62 9.44 10.10
N ARG A 121 -5.43 9.65 11.40
CA ARG A 121 -5.83 8.65 12.40
C ARG A 121 -7.34 8.39 12.39
N HIS A 122 -8.12 9.48 12.31
CA HIS A 122 -9.58 9.38 12.28
C HIS A 122 -10.07 8.58 11.09
N LEU A 123 -9.50 8.79 9.91
CA LEU A 123 -9.85 8.06 8.70
C LEU A 123 -9.54 6.55 8.81
N HIS A 124 -8.32 6.18 9.24
CA HIS A 124 -7.99 4.76 9.48
C HIS A 124 -8.93 4.13 10.52
N TYR A 125 -9.16 4.83 11.62
CA TYR A 125 -10.08 4.40 12.68
C TYR A 125 -11.49 4.16 12.14
N ARG A 126 -12.06 5.09 11.37
CA ARG A 126 -13.40 4.96 10.77
C ARG A 126 -13.48 3.77 9.81
N VAL A 127 -12.51 3.59 8.94
CA VAL A 127 -12.50 2.44 8.03
C VAL A 127 -12.55 1.14 8.83
N ILE A 128 -11.74 0.98 9.86
CA ILE A 128 -11.72 -0.24 10.68
C ILE A 128 -13.02 -0.44 11.43
N THR A 129 -13.52 0.58 12.12
CA THR A 129 -14.67 0.46 13.01
C THR A 129 -16.00 0.39 12.27
N GLU A 130 -16.16 1.11 11.15
CA GLU A 130 -17.41 1.14 10.39
C GLU A 130 -17.52 -0.04 9.39
N THR A 131 -16.41 -0.65 8.99
CA THR A 131 -16.42 -1.67 7.93
C THR A 131 -15.82 -3.02 8.31
N GLY A 132 -15.00 -3.07 9.35
CA GLY A 132 -14.24 -4.28 9.72
C GLY A 132 -13.07 -4.59 8.77
N LEU A 133 -12.83 -3.79 7.71
CA LEU A 133 -11.66 -3.93 6.87
C LEU A 133 -10.42 -3.41 7.59
N THR A 134 -9.27 -4.01 7.28
CA THR A 134 -7.96 -3.49 7.67
C THR A 134 -7.41 -2.55 6.61
N THR A 135 -6.50 -1.67 7.00
CA THR A 135 -6.00 -0.59 6.15
C THR A 135 -4.54 -0.75 5.77
N ALA A 136 -4.19 -0.20 4.61
CA ALA A 136 -2.82 -0.04 4.12
C ALA A 136 -2.50 1.44 3.94
N ASP A 137 -1.27 1.85 4.27
CA ASP A 137 -0.75 3.19 3.97
C ASP A 137 0.66 3.11 3.36
N GLU A 138 1.16 4.23 2.84
CA GLU A 138 2.52 4.35 2.32
C GLU A 138 3.42 5.08 3.32
N MET A 139 4.54 4.46 3.68
CA MET A 139 5.58 5.10 4.49
C MET A 139 6.37 6.09 3.62
N LEU A 140 5.81 7.29 3.45
CA LEU A 140 6.53 8.38 2.78
C LEU A 140 7.55 9.04 3.70
N TYR A 141 7.18 9.19 4.96
CA TYR A 141 8.05 9.73 6.02
C TYR A 141 8.15 8.72 7.17
N PRO A 142 9.32 8.11 7.40
CA PRO A 142 9.49 7.11 8.45
C PRO A 142 9.09 7.62 9.85
N GLU A 143 9.29 8.89 10.14
CA GLU A 143 8.91 9.52 11.43
C GLU A 143 7.39 9.45 11.69
N ASN A 144 6.57 9.41 10.63
CA ASN A 144 5.11 9.42 10.76
C ASN A 144 4.52 8.02 11.06
N VAL A 145 5.30 6.96 10.92
CA VAL A 145 4.82 5.57 11.12
C VAL A 145 4.23 5.40 12.50
N SER A 146 4.90 5.91 13.53
CA SER A 146 4.44 5.81 14.92
C SER A 146 3.10 6.51 15.22
N LEU A 147 2.64 7.35 14.29
CA LEU A 147 1.33 8.01 14.41
C LEU A 147 0.16 7.09 14.03
N VAL A 148 0.43 5.99 13.31
CA VAL A 148 -0.61 5.11 12.72
C VAL A 148 -0.32 3.62 12.83
N ASP A 149 0.83 3.20 13.38
CA ASP A 149 1.28 1.79 13.40
C ASP A 149 0.36 0.85 14.21
N ASP A 150 -0.43 1.40 15.12
CA ASP A 150 -1.48 0.68 15.87
C ASP A 150 -2.76 0.43 15.04
N LEU A 151 -2.99 1.22 13.98
CA LEU A 151 -4.18 1.15 13.13
C LEU A 151 -3.91 0.44 11.80
N VAL A 152 -2.78 0.73 11.16
CA VAL A 152 -2.43 0.18 9.84
C VAL A 152 -2.03 -1.28 9.92
N SER A 153 -2.47 -2.10 8.96
CA SER A 153 -2.16 -3.54 8.87
C SER A 153 -1.18 -3.89 7.75
N TYR A 154 -0.93 -2.97 6.83
CA TYR A 154 0.00 -3.13 5.71
C TYR A 154 0.68 -1.81 5.39
N MET A 155 1.99 -1.81 5.29
CA MET A 155 2.76 -0.61 4.96
C MET A 155 3.49 -0.81 3.62
N ALA A 156 3.36 0.15 2.70
CA ALA A 156 4.15 0.16 1.48
C ALA A 156 5.34 1.14 1.58
N VAL A 157 6.48 0.77 1.01
CA VAL A 157 7.61 1.69 0.78
C VAL A 157 7.62 2.07 -0.69
N GLY A 158 7.46 3.36 -0.97
CA GLY A 158 7.31 3.89 -2.31
C GLY A 158 8.57 3.81 -3.16
N ALA A 159 8.40 3.90 -4.48
CA ALA A 159 9.49 3.80 -5.46
C ALA A 159 10.57 4.88 -5.32
N ARG A 160 10.23 6.05 -4.74
CA ARG A 160 11.19 7.13 -4.48
C ARG A 160 11.89 6.99 -3.13
N SER A 161 11.36 6.15 -2.24
CA SER A 161 11.81 5.97 -0.86
C SER A 161 12.59 4.68 -0.65
N VAL A 162 12.44 3.69 -1.53
CA VAL A 162 13.04 2.35 -1.38
C VAL A 162 14.57 2.33 -1.37
N GLU A 163 15.21 3.36 -1.89
CA GLU A 163 16.68 3.54 -1.86
C GLU A 163 17.18 4.13 -0.55
N ASP A 164 16.31 4.82 0.18
CA ASP A 164 16.66 5.50 1.44
C ASP A 164 16.88 4.49 2.58
N GLN A 165 18.00 4.67 3.28
CA GLN A 165 18.43 3.77 4.35
C GLN A 165 17.46 3.76 5.53
N GLN A 166 16.92 4.91 5.92
CA GLN A 166 16.03 5.01 7.08
C GLN A 166 14.69 4.31 6.82
N HIS A 167 14.15 4.38 5.59
CA HIS A 167 12.95 3.63 5.21
C HIS A 167 13.14 2.13 5.34
N ARG A 168 14.29 1.60 4.88
CA ARG A 168 14.63 0.17 4.99
C ARG A 168 14.75 -0.26 6.45
N PHE A 169 15.39 0.55 7.27
CA PHE A 169 15.62 0.25 8.69
C PHE A 169 14.34 0.35 9.50
N VAL A 170 13.53 1.38 9.30
CA VAL A 170 12.22 1.47 9.96
C VAL A 170 11.31 0.30 9.54
N ALA A 171 11.33 -0.09 8.26
CA ALA A 171 10.58 -1.26 7.80
C ALA A 171 10.99 -2.56 8.50
N SER A 172 12.26 -2.70 8.95
CA SER A 172 12.71 -3.87 9.71
C SER A 172 12.13 -3.96 11.12
N GLY A 173 11.63 -2.84 11.65
CA GLY A 173 11.01 -2.76 12.98
C GLY A 173 9.48 -2.82 12.97
N LEU A 174 8.84 -2.85 11.80
CA LEU A 174 7.39 -2.91 11.71
C LEU A 174 6.86 -4.27 12.16
N SER A 175 5.78 -4.27 12.93
CA SER A 175 5.00 -5.46 13.25
C SER A 175 4.10 -5.91 12.09
N THR A 176 3.85 -5.02 11.13
CA THR A 176 3.02 -5.22 9.94
C THR A 176 3.86 -5.59 8.72
N PRO A 177 3.30 -6.27 7.71
CA PRO A 177 3.95 -6.46 6.43
C PRO A 177 4.45 -5.17 5.80
N ALA A 178 5.63 -5.22 5.17
CA ALA A 178 6.22 -4.10 4.45
C ALA A 178 6.43 -4.45 2.97
N GLY A 179 5.66 -3.86 2.08
CA GLY A 179 5.79 -4.04 0.63
C GLY A 179 6.81 -3.05 0.05
N MET A 180 7.93 -3.54 -0.49
CA MET A 180 8.97 -2.72 -1.12
C MET A 180 8.68 -2.58 -2.62
N LYS A 181 8.35 -1.38 -3.09
CA LYS A 181 8.23 -1.10 -4.52
C LYS A 181 9.61 -1.07 -5.18
N ASN A 182 9.74 -1.61 -6.38
CA ASN A 182 10.95 -1.33 -7.15
C ASN A 182 11.05 0.18 -7.44
N PRO A 183 12.29 0.74 -7.50
CA PRO A 183 12.48 2.17 -7.79
C PRO A 183 11.94 2.54 -9.18
N THR A 184 11.76 3.83 -9.42
CA THR A 184 11.27 4.34 -10.72
C THR A 184 12.18 3.96 -11.89
N SER A 185 13.46 3.74 -11.64
CA SER A 185 14.44 3.23 -12.64
C SER A 185 14.21 1.77 -13.05
N GLY A 186 13.38 1.01 -12.33
CA GLY A 186 13.15 -0.41 -12.58
C GLY A 186 14.21 -1.35 -12.02
N ASN A 187 15.25 -0.86 -11.34
CA ASN A 187 16.33 -1.70 -10.83
C ASN A 187 15.86 -2.62 -9.70
N LEU A 188 15.62 -3.90 -10.04
CA LEU A 188 15.15 -4.90 -9.08
C LEU A 188 16.18 -5.18 -7.96
N ALA A 189 17.49 -5.04 -8.22
CA ALA A 189 18.50 -5.27 -7.18
C ALA A 189 18.36 -4.27 -6.01
N VAL A 190 17.97 -3.04 -6.29
CA VAL A 190 17.68 -2.02 -5.25
C VAL A 190 16.51 -2.48 -4.36
N MET A 191 15.43 -2.94 -4.96
CA MET A 191 14.26 -3.46 -4.24
C MET A 191 14.61 -4.68 -3.38
N PHE A 192 15.35 -5.63 -3.96
CA PHE A 192 15.73 -6.84 -3.22
C PHE A 192 16.72 -6.55 -2.10
N ASN A 193 17.65 -5.60 -2.26
CA ASN A 193 18.51 -5.12 -1.19
C ASN A 193 17.69 -4.44 -0.07
N ALA A 194 16.63 -3.71 -0.42
CA ALA A 194 15.72 -3.12 0.56
C ALA A 194 14.95 -4.19 1.34
N ILE A 195 14.47 -5.25 0.68
CA ILE A 195 13.82 -6.39 1.32
C ILE A 195 14.80 -7.10 2.26
N TYR A 196 16.04 -7.36 1.79
CA TYR A 196 17.07 -7.97 2.62
C TYR A 196 17.35 -7.15 3.88
N ALA A 197 17.56 -5.83 3.73
CA ALA A 197 17.78 -4.94 4.87
C ALA A 197 16.60 -4.96 5.85
N ALA A 198 15.36 -4.92 5.33
CA ALA A 198 14.16 -4.95 6.16
C ALA A 198 13.91 -6.31 6.84
N GLN A 199 14.34 -7.43 6.24
CA GLN A 199 14.19 -8.75 6.84
C GLN A 199 15.24 -9.06 7.92
N ASN A 200 16.30 -8.24 8.02
CA ASN A 200 17.38 -8.45 8.98
C ASN A 200 17.35 -7.44 10.13
N LYS A 201 17.97 -7.82 11.24
CA LYS A 201 18.17 -6.99 12.42
C LYS A 201 18.97 -5.73 12.06
N GLN A 202 18.54 -4.57 12.56
CA GLN A 202 19.18 -3.28 12.36
C GLN A 202 19.35 -2.54 13.68
N THR A 203 20.41 -1.73 13.77
CA THR A 203 20.62 -0.77 14.87
C THR A 203 20.84 0.60 14.27
N PHE A 204 20.02 1.57 14.67
CA PHE A 204 20.06 2.91 14.07
C PHE A 204 19.43 3.98 14.99
N LEU A 205 19.59 5.24 14.60
CA LEU A 205 18.95 6.37 15.28
C LEU A 205 17.52 6.56 14.76
N TYR A 206 16.53 6.44 15.65
CA TYR A 206 15.12 6.70 15.33
C TYR A 206 14.46 7.49 16.45
N ARG A 207 13.83 8.62 16.13
CA ARG A 207 13.16 9.51 17.10
C ARG A 207 14.06 9.92 18.27
N SER A 208 15.30 10.29 17.96
CA SER A 208 16.35 10.69 18.94
C SER A 208 16.74 9.58 19.92
N GLN A 209 16.46 8.31 19.60
CA GLN A 209 16.85 7.14 20.40
C GLN A 209 17.67 6.18 19.55
N GLU A 210 18.65 5.49 20.15
CA GLU A 210 19.24 4.32 19.57
C GLU A 210 18.24 3.17 19.68
N VAL A 211 17.87 2.59 18.54
CA VAL A 211 16.90 1.48 18.46
C VAL A 211 17.52 0.26 17.82
N GLU A 212 17.07 -0.91 18.25
CA GLU A 212 17.39 -2.18 17.65
C GLU A 212 16.12 -2.88 17.21
N THR A 213 16.11 -3.38 15.95
CA THR A 213 14.98 -4.13 15.38
C THR A 213 15.29 -5.62 15.28
N SER A 214 14.27 -6.46 15.21
CA SER A 214 14.41 -7.91 15.03
C SER A 214 14.45 -8.36 13.56
N GLY A 215 14.17 -7.47 12.63
CA GLY A 215 13.87 -7.77 11.23
C GLY A 215 12.39 -8.10 11.03
N ASN A 216 11.89 -7.75 9.84
CA ASN A 216 10.52 -7.99 9.42
C ASN A 216 10.48 -9.10 8.36
N PRO A 217 10.21 -10.36 8.71
CA PRO A 217 10.19 -11.47 7.75
C PRO A 217 9.05 -11.36 6.73
N LEU A 218 8.10 -10.44 6.90
CA LEU A 218 7.00 -10.18 5.97
C LEU A 218 7.30 -9.03 4.99
N ALA A 219 8.52 -8.48 5.00
CA ALA A 219 8.96 -7.58 3.95
C ALA A 219 9.03 -8.33 2.61
N HIS A 220 8.44 -7.75 1.54
CA HIS A 220 8.26 -8.42 0.26
C HIS A 220 8.25 -7.46 -0.92
N ALA A 221 8.24 -7.99 -2.15
CA ALA A 221 8.34 -7.23 -3.39
C ALA A 221 6.99 -6.71 -3.90
N ILE A 222 6.99 -5.47 -4.42
CA ILE A 222 5.92 -4.89 -5.22
C ILE A 222 6.51 -4.47 -6.57
N LEU A 223 6.07 -5.11 -7.66
CA LEU A 223 6.46 -4.76 -9.02
C LEU A 223 5.53 -3.69 -9.57
N ARG A 224 6.06 -2.51 -9.88
CA ARG A 224 5.29 -1.34 -10.29
C ARG A 224 5.64 -0.78 -11.68
N GLY A 225 6.50 -1.49 -12.44
CA GLY A 225 7.05 -1.01 -13.69
C GLY A 225 8.20 0.00 -13.50
N ALA A 226 8.68 0.53 -14.60
CA ALA A 226 9.79 1.48 -14.66
C ALA A 226 9.52 2.65 -15.62
N ILE A 227 10.27 3.72 -15.45
CA ILE A 227 10.37 4.81 -16.44
C ILE A 227 11.82 4.92 -16.87
N HIS A 228 12.09 4.74 -18.17
CA HIS A 228 13.40 4.97 -18.75
C HIS A 228 13.75 6.46 -18.82
N ALA A 229 15.02 6.77 -18.98
CA ALA A 229 15.52 8.14 -19.12
C ALA A 229 14.86 8.93 -20.28
N ASN A 230 14.38 8.24 -21.30
CA ASN A 230 13.62 8.84 -22.42
C ASN A 230 12.12 9.03 -22.13
N GLY A 231 11.66 8.78 -20.88
CA GLY A 231 10.27 8.91 -20.47
C GLY A 231 9.35 7.76 -20.88
N LYS A 232 9.86 6.69 -21.49
CA LYS A 232 9.07 5.52 -21.87
C LYS A 232 8.84 4.63 -20.65
N ASN A 233 7.59 4.21 -20.44
CA ASN A 233 7.24 3.21 -19.43
C ASN A 233 7.66 1.81 -19.89
N GLU A 234 8.15 1.02 -18.94
CA GLU A 234 8.45 -0.39 -19.10
C GLU A 234 7.74 -1.19 -18.02
N PRO A 235 6.77 -2.04 -18.38
CA PRO A 235 6.08 -2.89 -17.42
C PRO A 235 7.00 -4.03 -16.94
N ASN A 236 6.76 -4.52 -15.71
CA ASN A 236 7.53 -5.65 -15.14
C ASN A 236 6.63 -6.75 -14.54
N TYR A 237 5.45 -6.97 -15.09
CA TYR A 237 4.48 -8.01 -14.69
C TYR A 237 4.30 -9.13 -15.73
N HIS A 238 4.95 -9.06 -16.89
CA HIS A 238 4.89 -10.12 -17.90
C HIS A 238 5.59 -11.39 -17.41
N TYR A 239 5.29 -12.52 -18.03
CA TYR A 239 5.72 -13.86 -17.62
C TYR A 239 7.23 -13.94 -17.29
N GLU A 240 8.08 -13.42 -18.17
CA GLU A 240 9.54 -13.44 -18.02
C GLU A 240 10.00 -12.57 -16.85
N HIS A 241 9.39 -11.39 -16.65
CA HIS A 241 9.71 -10.48 -15.54
C HIS A 241 9.35 -11.11 -14.19
N LEU A 242 8.22 -11.82 -14.12
CA LEU A 242 7.82 -12.53 -12.90
C LEU A 242 8.80 -13.64 -12.56
N LEU A 243 9.26 -14.42 -13.55
CA LEU A 243 10.28 -15.46 -13.34
C LEU A 243 11.63 -14.87 -12.92
N GLU A 244 12.04 -13.75 -13.50
CA GLU A 244 13.26 -13.03 -13.11
C GLU A 244 13.19 -12.58 -11.64
N ALA A 245 12.08 -11.97 -11.23
CA ALA A 245 11.88 -11.55 -9.84
C ALA A 245 11.88 -12.75 -8.87
N ILE A 246 11.27 -13.87 -9.24
CA ILE A 246 11.27 -15.12 -8.44
C ILE A 246 12.70 -15.66 -8.30
N ALA A 247 13.45 -15.73 -9.39
CA ALA A 247 14.84 -16.19 -9.39
C ALA A 247 15.74 -15.32 -8.49
N ALA A 248 15.50 -14.00 -8.48
CA ALA A 248 16.22 -13.08 -7.59
C ALA A 248 15.89 -13.33 -6.10
N TYR A 249 14.63 -13.61 -5.77
CA TYR A 249 14.22 -14.04 -4.43
C TYR A 249 14.96 -15.31 -3.98
N GLU A 250 14.94 -16.34 -4.83
CA GLU A 250 15.58 -17.64 -4.57
C GLU A 250 17.10 -17.46 -4.37
N LYS A 251 17.74 -16.70 -5.24
CA LYS A 251 19.20 -16.45 -5.20
C LYS A 251 19.66 -15.77 -3.91
N LEU A 252 18.87 -14.86 -3.37
CA LEU A 252 19.18 -14.10 -2.16
C LEU A 252 18.76 -14.82 -0.88
N GLY A 253 18.05 -15.96 -0.96
CA GLY A 253 17.58 -16.71 0.19
C GLY A 253 16.63 -15.91 1.09
N LEU A 254 15.87 -14.99 0.53
CA LEU A 254 14.95 -14.13 1.27
C LEU A 254 13.77 -14.92 1.81
N SER A 255 13.30 -14.53 2.98
CA SER A 255 12.09 -15.10 3.59
C SER A 255 10.85 -14.72 2.81
N ASN A 256 9.84 -15.61 2.78
CA ASN A 256 8.52 -15.36 2.21
C ASN A 256 8.56 -14.80 0.79
N PRO A 257 8.84 -15.61 -0.23
CA PRO A 257 8.84 -15.19 -1.63
C PRO A 257 7.42 -14.81 -2.08
N PHE A 258 6.98 -13.63 -1.67
CA PHE A 258 5.71 -13.03 -2.03
C PHE A 258 5.95 -11.84 -2.95
N ILE A 259 5.29 -11.86 -4.10
CA ILE A 259 5.34 -10.78 -5.09
C ILE A 259 3.93 -10.23 -5.25
N MET A 260 3.80 -8.91 -5.11
CA MET A 260 2.61 -8.16 -5.45
C MET A 260 2.82 -7.45 -6.78
N VAL A 261 1.83 -7.48 -7.66
CA VAL A 261 1.81 -6.69 -8.89
C VAL A 261 1.00 -5.42 -8.64
N ASP A 262 1.67 -4.28 -8.73
CA ASP A 262 1.02 -2.98 -8.79
C ASP A 262 0.50 -2.77 -10.21
N THR A 263 -0.80 -2.78 -10.38
CA THR A 263 -1.47 -2.78 -11.68
C THR A 263 -1.58 -1.40 -12.33
N ASN A 264 -1.29 -0.35 -11.57
CA ASN A 264 -1.24 1.02 -12.08
C ASN A 264 0.22 1.49 -12.33
N HIS A 265 0.54 2.73 -12.02
CA HIS A 265 1.84 3.36 -12.18
C HIS A 265 2.48 3.08 -13.55
N ASP A 266 3.74 2.63 -13.60
CA ASP A 266 4.42 2.46 -14.88
C ASP A 266 4.08 1.11 -15.56
N ASN A 267 3.50 0.16 -14.84
CA ASN A 267 2.95 -1.05 -15.41
C ASN A 267 1.79 -0.77 -16.37
N SER A 268 0.94 0.23 -16.08
CA SER A 268 -0.16 0.66 -16.95
C SER A 268 0.14 1.94 -17.73
N GLY A 269 1.29 2.59 -17.47
CA GLY A 269 1.54 3.96 -17.94
C GLY A 269 0.52 4.95 -17.39
N LYS A 270 -0.05 4.68 -16.19
CA LYS A 270 -1.13 5.43 -15.54
C LYS A 270 -2.44 5.46 -16.33
N GLN A 271 -2.63 4.51 -17.23
CA GLN A 271 -3.90 4.29 -17.92
C GLN A 271 -4.76 3.36 -17.05
N TYR A 272 -5.66 3.92 -16.26
CA TYR A 272 -6.37 3.20 -15.20
C TYR A 272 -7.18 1.99 -15.69
N LEU A 273 -7.67 2.00 -16.93
CA LEU A 273 -8.39 0.87 -17.53
C LEU A 273 -7.49 -0.35 -17.80
N GLU A 274 -6.19 -0.14 -18.01
CA GLU A 274 -5.22 -1.21 -18.21
C GLU A 274 -5.04 -2.09 -16.98
N GLN A 275 -5.38 -1.60 -15.80
CA GLN A 275 -5.31 -2.38 -14.56
C GLN A 275 -6.07 -3.71 -14.68
N VAL A 276 -7.23 -3.71 -15.35
CA VAL A 276 -8.04 -4.91 -15.57
C VAL A 276 -7.29 -5.94 -16.43
N ARG A 277 -6.67 -5.49 -17.52
CA ARG A 277 -5.88 -6.37 -18.42
C ARG A 277 -4.67 -6.95 -17.69
N ILE A 278 -3.97 -6.12 -16.89
CA ILE A 278 -2.79 -6.54 -16.14
C ILE A 278 -3.13 -7.65 -15.14
N VAL A 279 -4.24 -7.50 -14.41
CA VAL A 279 -4.72 -8.54 -13.49
C VAL A 279 -5.01 -9.84 -14.25
N ARG A 280 -5.74 -9.78 -15.37
CA ARG A 280 -6.09 -10.96 -16.18
C ARG A 280 -4.85 -11.68 -16.73
N GLU A 281 -3.88 -10.94 -17.27
CA GLU A 281 -2.62 -11.50 -17.75
C GLU A 281 -1.84 -12.17 -16.63
N THR A 282 -1.74 -11.52 -15.47
CA THR A 282 -1.04 -12.09 -14.31
C THR A 282 -1.72 -13.38 -13.81
N LEU A 283 -3.04 -13.44 -13.79
CA LEU A 283 -3.78 -14.65 -13.42
C LEU A 283 -3.50 -15.79 -14.41
N LEU A 284 -3.50 -15.53 -15.72
CA LEU A 284 -3.11 -16.51 -16.73
C LEU A 284 -1.68 -17.00 -16.56
N ASN A 285 -0.73 -16.09 -16.28
CA ASN A 285 0.66 -16.47 -16.02
C ASN A 285 0.79 -17.39 -14.80
N ARG A 286 -0.04 -17.20 -13.78
CA ARG A 286 -0.14 -18.09 -12.61
C ARG A 286 -0.66 -19.49 -12.97
N ASP A 287 -1.61 -19.58 -13.89
CA ASP A 287 -2.13 -20.88 -14.36
C ASP A 287 -1.09 -21.67 -15.15
N TRP A 288 -0.25 -20.99 -15.90
CA TRP A 288 0.77 -21.61 -16.75
C TRP A 288 2.04 -22.04 -15.97
N ASN A 289 2.28 -21.47 -14.79
CA ASN A 289 3.53 -21.73 -14.08
C ASN A 289 3.32 -21.77 -12.55
N GLU A 290 3.62 -22.92 -11.97
CA GLU A 290 3.43 -23.15 -10.53
C GLU A 290 4.32 -22.24 -9.65
N LYS A 291 5.55 -21.89 -10.08
CA LYS A 291 6.41 -20.94 -9.33
C LYS A 291 5.77 -19.54 -9.30
N ILE A 292 5.21 -19.10 -10.42
CA ILE A 292 4.46 -17.83 -10.48
C ILE A 292 3.24 -17.92 -9.58
N LYS A 293 2.48 -19.00 -9.62
CA LYS A 293 1.29 -19.23 -8.80
C LYS A 293 1.61 -19.16 -7.31
N GLN A 294 2.73 -19.75 -6.89
CA GLN A 294 3.16 -19.77 -5.49
C GLN A 294 3.73 -18.43 -5.00
N SER A 295 4.34 -17.65 -5.86
CA SER A 295 5.03 -16.40 -5.48
C SER A 295 4.18 -15.15 -5.72
N VAL A 296 3.49 -15.06 -6.86
CA VAL A 296 2.69 -13.89 -7.24
C VAL A 296 1.27 -14.06 -6.71
N ARG A 297 1.01 -13.51 -5.53
CA ARG A 297 -0.24 -13.76 -4.79
C ARG A 297 -0.93 -12.49 -4.32
N GLY A 298 -0.57 -11.32 -4.87
CA GLY A 298 -1.18 -10.06 -4.53
C GLY A 298 -1.25 -9.09 -5.69
N PHE A 299 -2.26 -8.23 -5.64
CA PHE A 299 -2.43 -7.09 -6.53
C PHE A 299 -2.59 -5.81 -5.74
N MET A 300 -1.95 -4.74 -6.20
CA MET A 300 -2.19 -3.39 -5.72
C MET A 300 -2.94 -2.64 -6.82
N ILE A 301 -4.15 -2.16 -6.51
CA ILE A 301 -5.09 -1.59 -7.48
C ILE A 301 -5.48 -0.18 -7.04
N GLU A 302 -5.33 0.80 -7.92
CA GLU A 302 -5.83 2.16 -7.69
C GLU A 302 -7.27 2.29 -8.19
N SER A 303 -8.19 2.38 -7.25
CA SER A 303 -9.62 2.40 -7.49
C SER A 303 -10.34 3.36 -6.54
N TYR A 304 -11.40 3.99 -7.03
CA TYR A 304 -12.24 4.89 -6.23
C TYR A 304 -13.71 4.75 -6.64
N LEU A 305 -14.58 5.70 -6.24
CA LEU A 305 -15.99 5.64 -6.63
C LEU A 305 -16.18 5.94 -8.12
N GLU A 306 -15.44 6.93 -8.66
CA GLU A 306 -15.56 7.40 -10.03
C GLU A 306 -14.29 7.12 -10.85
N ASP A 307 -14.49 6.90 -12.15
CA ASP A 307 -13.40 6.65 -13.10
C ASP A 307 -12.49 7.88 -13.31
N GLY A 308 -11.19 7.61 -13.43
CA GLY A 308 -10.19 8.57 -13.86
C GLY A 308 -9.75 9.52 -12.76
N ARG A 309 -9.47 10.76 -13.13
CA ARG A 309 -9.01 11.82 -12.21
C ARG A 309 -9.67 13.16 -12.55
N GLN A 310 -9.56 14.10 -11.63
CA GLN A 310 -9.93 15.50 -11.76
C GLN A 310 -8.79 16.39 -11.25
N ASP A 311 -8.77 17.64 -11.69
CA ASP A 311 -7.75 18.59 -11.24
C ASP A 311 -8.21 19.36 -9.98
N GLN A 312 -9.51 19.55 -9.83
CA GLN A 312 -10.16 20.16 -8.66
C GLN A 312 -11.16 19.17 -8.06
N PRO A 313 -11.40 19.16 -6.73
CA PRO A 313 -12.28 18.20 -6.06
C PRO A 313 -13.77 18.52 -6.25
N GLU A 314 -14.25 18.53 -7.50
CA GLU A 314 -15.63 18.87 -7.86
C GLU A 314 -16.56 17.65 -7.84
N VAL A 315 -16.05 16.48 -8.24
CA VAL A 315 -16.82 15.24 -8.30
C VAL A 315 -16.51 14.37 -7.10
N PHE A 316 -17.52 14.06 -6.31
CA PHE A 316 -17.39 13.19 -5.13
C PHE A 316 -16.82 11.81 -5.50
N GLY A 317 -15.77 11.39 -4.79
CA GLY A 317 -15.15 10.08 -5.00
C GLY A 317 -14.38 9.93 -6.31
N LYS A 318 -13.98 11.03 -6.96
CA LYS A 318 -13.07 11.03 -8.10
C LYS A 318 -11.69 11.50 -7.68
N SER A 319 -10.65 10.75 -8.08
CA SER A 319 -9.28 11.02 -7.65
C SER A 319 -8.77 12.40 -8.08
N ILE A 320 -8.10 13.12 -7.18
CA ILE A 320 -7.38 14.39 -7.46
C ILE A 320 -5.89 14.17 -7.73
N THR A 321 -5.44 12.92 -7.81
CA THR A 321 -4.05 12.54 -8.05
C THR A 321 -3.92 11.65 -9.29
N ASP A 322 -3.47 10.39 -9.18
CA ASP A 322 -3.41 9.51 -10.34
C ASP A 322 -4.81 8.95 -10.69
N PRO A 323 -5.10 8.68 -11.98
CA PRO A 323 -6.40 8.16 -12.39
C PRO A 323 -6.69 6.79 -11.75
N CYS A 324 -7.92 6.63 -11.23
CA CYS A 324 -8.39 5.43 -10.57
C CYS A 324 -9.45 4.70 -11.41
N LEU A 325 -9.56 3.39 -11.20
CA LEU A 325 -10.66 2.58 -11.70
C LEU A 325 -11.92 2.90 -10.88
N GLY A 326 -13.05 3.19 -11.53
CA GLY A 326 -14.32 3.45 -10.85
C GLY A 326 -14.94 2.20 -10.24
N TRP A 327 -15.94 2.40 -9.37
CA TRP A 327 -16.53 1.32 -8.57
C TRP A 327 -17.07 0.16 -9.41
N ASP A 328 -17.90 0.42 -10.43
CA ASP A 328 -18.55 -0.66 -11.20
C ASP A 328 -17.52 -1.61 -11.85
N LYS A 329 -16.43 -1.05 -12.38
CA LYS A 329 -15.34 -1.83 -12.98
C LYS A 329 -14.52 -2.56 -11.91
N THR A 330 -14.39 -1.95 -10.74
CA THR A 330 -13.69 -2.55 -9.60
C THR A 330 -14.46 -3.76 -9.08
N GLU A 331 -15.75 -3.63 -8.86
CA GLU A 331 -16.61 -4.74 -8.43
C GLU A 331 -16.56 -5.88 -9.43
N GLN A 332 -16.72 -5.57 -10.72
CA GLN A 332 -16.61 -6.57 -11.78
C GLN A 332 -15.25 -7.27 -11.76
N LEU A 333 -14.15 -6.53 -11.63
CA LEU A 333 -12.79 -7.09 -11.59
C LEU A 333 -12.59 -8.03 -10.39
N ILE A 334 -13.05 -7.64 -9.20
CA ILE A 334 -12.93 -8.48 -7.99
C ILE A 334 -13.74 -9.77 -8.16
N ARG A 335 -14.95 -9.70 -8.73
CA ARG A 335 -15.77 -10.89 -9.05
C ARG A 335 -15.12 -11.78 -10.11
N GLU A 336 -14.46 -11.18 -11.11
CA GLU A 336 -13.69 -11.94 -12.11
C GLU A 336 -12.50 -12.67 -11.47
N ILE A 337 -11.73 -12.01 -10.58
CA ILE A 337 -10.64 -12.65 -9.82
C ILE A 337 -11.19 -13.84 -9.02
N TYR A 338 -12.28 -13.63 -8.28
CA TYR A 338 -12.91 -14.69 -7.49
C TYR A 338 -13.32 -15.88 -8.34
N SER A 339 -14.07 -15.64 -9.43
CA SER A 339 -14.54 -16.69 -10.33
C SER A 339 -13.40 -17.44 -11.03
N HIS A 340 -12.27 -16.75 -11.31
CA HIS A 340 -11.07 -17.39 -11.85
C HIS A 340 -10.43 -18.37 -10.87
N LEU A 341 -10.44 -18.04 -9.58
CA LEU A 341 -9.85 -18.86 -8.51
C LEU A 341 -10.74 -20.00 -8.03
N GLU A 342 -12.03 -19.99 -8.37
CA GLU A 342 -12.95 -21.11 -8.08
C GLU A 342 -12.77 -22.30 -9.02
N LYS A 343 -12.12 -22.12 -10.17
CA LYS A 343 -11.83 -23.18 -11.16
C LYS A 343 -10.68 -24.07 -10.73
#